data_529f6235b4fb7dee9372db36ac6b10a9
#
_entry.id   529f6235b4fb7dee9372db36ac6b10a9
#
_cell.length_a   1.000
_cell.length_b   1.000
_cell.length_c   1.000
_cell.angle_alpha   90.00
_cell.angle_beta   90.00
_cell.angle_gamma   90.00
#
_symmetry.space_group_name_H-M   'P 1'
#
loop_
_entity.id
_entity.type
_entity.pdbx_description
1 polymer ?
#
loop_
_entity_poly.entity_id
_entity_poly.type
_entity_poly.pdbx_seq_one_letter_code
_entity_poly.pdbx_strand_id
1 'polypeptide(L)'
;VESDWSSASYFFSIAALSNSATLTLSTFFKDSLQGDSKLVDIYKIFGIETKFEEDHIILRKNKIDLPKSINLNLKDSPDLAQTIIITCLGLGVDCTLNGLHTLKIKETDRLIALKNEIEKFNVDKVEITKNSITLENNSDLKHEVIIETYNDHRMAMSFAPLSLLVPIIINDPEVVSKSYVNFWKDLESLGFNILKINR
;
A
#
# COMPACT_ATOMS: atom_id res chain seq x y z
N VAL A 1 -3.08 -23.60 5.15
CA VAL A 1 -1.90 -22.69 5.16
C VAL A 1 -2.42 -21.27 5.21
N GLU A 2 -1.91 -20.43 6.09
CA GLU A 2 -2.29 -19.03 6.19
C GLU A 2 -1.79 -18.24 4.98
N SER A 3 -2.61 -17.29 4.51
CA SER A 3 -2.24 -16.37 3.43
C SER A 3 -1.20 -15.34 3.91
N ASP A 4 -0.52 -14.71 2.95
CA ASP A 4 0.53 -13.71 3.22
C ASP A 4 -0.06 -12.35 3.63
N TRP A 5 0.24 -11.91 4.85
CA TRP A 5 -0.23 -10.63 5.38
C TRP A 5 0.38 -9.42 4.65
N SER A 6 1.61 -9.54 4.10
CA SER A 6 2.14 -8.48 3.24
C SER A 6 1.24 -8.28 2.01
N SER A 7 0.80 -9.37 1.39
CA SER A 7 -0.12 -9.31 0.24
C SER A 7 -1.50 -8.76 0.60
N ALA A 8 -1.99 -9.04 1.81
CA ALA A 8 -3.23 -8.45 2.31
C ALA A 8 -3.17 -6.91 2.35
N SER A 9 -1.99 -6.33 2.60
CA SER A 9 -1.82 -4.88 2.76
C SER A 9 -2.34 -4.07 1.57
N TYR A 10 -2.24 -4.60 0.35
CA TYR A 10 -2.74 -3.93 -0.86
C TYR A 10 -4.27 -3.81 -0.84
N PHE A 11 -4.98 -4.82 -0.34
CA PHE A 11 -6.44 -4.81 -0.20
C PHE A 11 -6.90 -3.92 0.96
N PHE A 12 -6.11 -3.82 2.04
CA PHE A 12 -6.33 -2.83 3.09
C PHE A 12 -6.19 -1.41 2.54
N SER A 13 -5.20 -1.15 1.68
CA SER A 13 -5.03 0.12 1.00
C SER A 13 -6.22 0.43 0.09
N ILE A 14 -6.67 -0.53 -0.73
CA ILE A 14 -7.87 -0.41 -1.57
C ILE A 14 -9.08 -0.04 -0.72
N ALA A 15 -9.31 -0.76 0.39
CA ALA A 15 -10.42 -0.46 1.29
C ALA A 15 -10.31 0.96 1.88
N ALA A 16 -9.10 1.38 2.28
CA ALA A 16 -8.86 2.70 2.87
C ALA A 16 -9.08 3.84 1.87
N LEU A 17 -8.67 3.67 0.61
CA LEU A 17 -8.80 4.67 -0.45
C LEU A 17 -10.19 4.71 -1.10
N SER A 18 -11.01 3.68 -0.90
CA SER A 18 -12.38 3.63 -1.40
C SER A 18 -13.30 4.55 -0.59
N ASN A 19 -14.35 5.08 -1.22
CA ASN A 19 -15.41 5.82 -0.52
C ASN A 19 -16.19 4.92 0.45
N SER A 20 -16.41 3.67 0.05
CA SER A 20 -16.98 2.60 0.87
C SER A 20 -16.40 1.27 0.42
N ALA A 21 -16.17 0.35 1.33
CA ALA A 21 -15.66 -0.96 1.01
C ALA A 21 -16.16 -2.01 2.02
N THR A 22 -16.45 -3.20 1.49
CA THR A 22 -16.55 -4.45 2.24
C THR A 22 -15.82 -5.51 1.43
N LEU A 23 -14.67 -5.97 1.92
CA LEU A 23 -13.83 -6.96 1.24
C LEU A 23 -13.69 -8.20 2.13
N THR A 24 -13.75 -9.38 1.52
CA THR A 24 -13.46 -10.64 2.21
C THR A 24 -12.14 -11.19 1.70
N LEU A 25 -11.21 -11.46 2.62
CA LEU A 25 -9.90 -12.05 2.33
C LEU A 25 -9.80 -13.41 3.02
N SER A 26 -9.58 -14.46 2.23
CA SER A 26 -9.59 -15.84 2.70
C SER A 26 -8.26 -16.26 3.34
N THR A 27 -8.33 -17.19 4.28
CA THR A 27 -7.20 -17.84 4.94
C THR A 27 -6.29 -16.90 5.74
N PHE A 28 -6.90 -15.95 6.47
CA PHE A 28 -6.25 -15.10 7.44
C PHE A 28 -6.78 -15.38 8.85
N PHE A 29 -5.89 -15.51 9.83
CA PHE A 29 -6.23 -15.91 11.19
C PHE A 29 -5.83 -14.86 12.22
N LYS A 30 -6.62 -14.78 13.32
CA LYS A 30 -6.40 -13.78 14.38
C LYS A 30 -5.07 -13.98 15.09
N ASP A 31 -4.65 -15.20 15.29
CA ASP A 31 -3.44 -15.57 16.04
C ASP A 31 -2.26 -15.82 15.09
N SER A 32 -2.13 -15.00 14.05
CA SER A 32 -1.04 -15.10 13.08
C SER A 32 0.33 -14.84 13.70
N LEU A 33 1.31 -15.66 13.30
CA LEU A 33 2.72 -15.49 13.66
C LEU A 33 3.47 -14.55 12.67
N GLN A 34 2.82 -14.12 11.59
CA GLN A 34 3.42 -13.20 10.62
C GLN A 34 3.46 -11.80 11.22
N GLY A 35 4.65 -11.16 11.23
CA GLY A 35 4.83 -9.80 11.78
C GLY A 35 3.92 -8.77 11.10
N ASP A 36 3.62 -8.96 9.82
CA ASP A 36 2.77 -8.08 9.02
C ASP A 36 1.28 -8.15 9.40
N SER A 37 0.85 -9.08 10.27
CA SER A 37 -0.51 -9.10 10.83
C SER A 37 -0.85 -7.83 11.64
N LYS A 38 0.17 -7.07 12.10
CA LYS A 38 0.01 -5.71 12.67
C LYS A 38 -0.74 -4.73 11.75
N LEU A 39 -0.83 -5.05 10.47
CA LEU A 39 -1.61 -4.35 9.47
C LEU A 39 -3.03 -4.03 9.96
N VAL A 40 -3.67 -4.98 10.66
CA VAL A 40 -5.02 -4.82 11.22
C VAL A 40 -5.11 -3.62 12.14
N ASP A 41 -4.14 -3.44 13.05
CA ASP A 41 -4.16 -2.33 14.00
C ASP A 41 -3.76 -1.02 13.34
N ILE A 42 -2.83 -1.05 12.40
CA ILE A 42 -2.39 0.14 11.65
C ILE A 42 -3.55 0.71 10.85
N TYR A 43 -4.29 -0.12 10.12
CA TYR A 43 -5.36 0.37 9.25
C TYR A 43 -6.65 0.79 9.96
N LYS A 44 -6.80 0.51 11.26
CA LYS A 44 -7.81 1.16 12.10
C LYS A 44 -7.68 2.68 12.09
N ILE A 45 -6.44 3.19 11.99
CA ILE A 45 -6.14 4.63 11.89
C ILE A 45 -6.79 5.26 10.66
N PHE A 46 -6.96 4.48 9.58
CA PHE A 46 -7.58 4.89 8.33
C PHE A 46 -9.06 4.48 8.21
N GLY A 47 -9.67 4.02 9.32
CA GLY A 47 -11.08 3.65 9.37
C GLY A 47 -11.39 2.24 8.88
N ILE A 48 -10.40 1.36 8.77
CA ILE A 48 -10.63 -0.02 8.38
C ILE A 48 -10.87 -0.88 9.62
N GLU A 49 -12.10 -1.37 9.74
CA GLU A 49 -12.47 -2.40 10.69
C GLU A 49 -12.19 -3.77 10.09
N THR A 50 -11.53 -4.65 10.85
CA THR A 50 -11.27 -6.03 10.46
C THR A 50 -12.04 -6.97 11.38
N LYS A 51 -12.99 -7.72 10.82
CA LYS A 51 -13.70 -8.79 11.52
C LYS A 51 -13.05 -10.12 11.15
N PHE A 52 -12.61 -10.87 12.16
CA PHE A 52 -12.11 -12.23 11.98
C PHE A 52 -13.25 -13.23 12.04
N GLU A 53 -13.30 -14.11 11.06
CA GLU A 53 -14.15 -15.29 11.00
C GLU A 53 -13.26 -16.56 11.06
N GLU A 54 -13.84 -17.75 10.93
CA GLU A 54 -13.12 -19.01 11.13
C GLU A 54 -11.93 -19.17 10.16
N ASP A 55 -12.13 -18.83 8.87
CA ASP A 55 -11.13 -19.04 7.80
C ASP A 55 -10.89 -17.81 6.92
N HIS A 56 -11.45 -16.66 7.28
CA HIS A 56 -11.32 -15.43 6.50
C HIS A 56 -11.45 -14.18 7.39
N ILE A 57 -11.08 -13.05 6.83
CA ILE A 57 -11.33 -11.75 7.43
C ILE A 57 -12.25 -10.91 6.54
N ILE A 58 -13.04 -10.06 7.17
CA ILE A 58 -13.88 -9.09 6.49
C ILE A 58 -13.39 -7.70 6.85
N LEU A 59 -12.97 -6.94 5.83
CA LEU A 59 -12.58 -5.54 5.94
C LEU A 59 -13.79 -4.66 5.66
N ARG A 60 -14.06 -3.69 6.53
CA ARG A 60 -15.10 -2.69 6.32
C ARG A 60 -14.52 -1.29 6.46
N LYS A 61 -14.84 -0.41 5.50
CA LYS A 61 -14.50 1.01 5.60
C LYS A 61 -15.55 1.73 6.43
N ASN A 62 -15.14 2.26 7.55
CA ASN A 62 -15.94 3.15 8.40
C ASN A 62 -15.56 4.61 8.11
N LYS A 63 -16.54 5.50 8.15
CA LYS A 63 -16.28 6.93 8.06
C LYS A 63 -15.72 7.42 9.38
N ILE A 64 -14.53 8.01 9.33
CA ILE A 64 -13.84 8.59 10.48
C ILE A 64 -13.22 9.94 10.08
N ASP A 65 -12.87 10.75 11.06
CA ASP A 65 -11.99 11.89 10.86
C ASP A 65 -10.56 11.38 10.81
N LEU A 66 -9.92 11.54 9.66
CA LEU A 66 -8.54 11.11 9.48
C LEU A 66 -7.57 11.98 10.30
N PRO A 67 -6.50 11.41 10.87
CA PRO A 67 -5.46 12.19 11.51
C PRO A 67 -4.75 13.07 10.47
N LYS A 68 -4.23 14.22 10.90
CA LYS A 68 -3.40 15.06 10.02
C LYS A 68 -2.07 14.40 9.68
N SER A 69 -1.51 13.68 10.65
CA SER A 69 -0.22 12.99 10.49
C SER A 69 -0.17 11.72 11.32
N ILE A 70 0.66 10.77 10.90
CA ILE A 70 0.99 9.55 11.64
C ILE A 70 2.50 9.36 11.77
N ASN A 71 2.92 8.69 12.83
CA ASN A 71 4.31 8.29 13.04
C ASN A 71 4.34 6.83 13.50
N LEU A 72 4.91 5.96 12.69
CA LEU A 72 4.93 4.51 12.94
C LEU A 72 6.36 3.97 12.95
N ASN A 73 6.60 3.01 13.84
CA ASN A 73 7.82 2.20 13.84
C ASN A 73 7.51 0.82 13.27
N LEU A 74 8.06 0.53 12.10
CA LEU A 74 7.84 -0.70 11.33
C LEU A 74 9.04 -1.65 11.41
N LYS A 75 9.85 -1.59 12.47
CA LYS A 75 11.04 -2.45 12.63
C LYS A 75 10.72 -3.94 12.46
N ASP A 76 9.56 -4.38 12.97
CA ASP A 76 9.12 -5.79 12.94
C ASP A 76 8.22 -6.13 11.73
N SER A 77 7.85 -5.12 10.92
CA SER A 77 6.99 -5.25 9.73
C SER A 77 7.39 -4.26 8.63
N PRO A 78 8.67 -4.20 8.24
CA PRO A 78 9.17 -3.17 7.32
C PRO A 78 8.56 -3.28 5.91
N ASP A 79 8.13 -4.47 5.52
CA ASP A 79 7.54 -4.72 4.20
C ASP A 79 6.14 -4.09 4.03
N LEU A 80 5.50 -3.62 5.11
CA LEU A 80 4.26 -2.82 5.06
C LEU A 80 4.49 -1.35 4.69
N ALA A 81 5.73 -0.85 4.79
CA ALA A 81 6.02 0.57 4.64
C ALA A 81 5.58 1.13 3.29
N GLN A 82 5.80 0.40 2.19
CA GLN A 82 5.43 0.84 0.85
C GLN A 82 3.92 1.06 0.74
N THR A 83 3.12 0.09 1.19
CA THR A 83 1.67 0.20 1.13
C THR A 83 1.13 1.29 2.04
N ILE A 84 1.68 1.43 3.26
CA ILE A 84 1.23 2.44 4.23
C ILE A 84 1.50 3.84 3.72
N ILE A 85 2.71 4.14 3.22
CA ILE A 85 3.04 5.49 2.75
C ILE A 85 2.21 5.88 1.52
N ILE A 86 1.92 4.92 0.62
CA ILE A 86 1.06 5.17 -0.53
C ILE A 86 -0.41 5.34 -0.12
N THR A 87 -0.87 4.64 0.90
CA THR A 87 -2.19 4.90 1.49
C THR A 87 -2.26 6.32 2.07
N CYS A 88 -1.23 6.75 2.80
CA CYS A 88 -1.13 8.11 3.33
C CYS A 88 -1.13 9.15 2.22
N LEU A 89 -0.37 8.92 1.13
CA LEU A 89 -0.35 9.77 -0.06
C LEU A 89 -1.77 9.96 -0.62
N GLY A 90 -2.50 8.86 -0.81
CA GLY A 90 -3.86 8.91 -1.37
C GLY A 90 -4.89 9.53 -0.43
N LEU A 91 -4.70 9.43 0.88
CA LEU A 91 -5.62 10.02 1.89
C LEU A 91 -5.27 11.46 2.28
N GLY A 92 -4.15 12.02 1.79
CA GLY A 92 -3.70 13.36 2.19
C GLY A 92 -3.21 13.42 3.64
N VAL A 93 -2.71 12.31 4.19
CA VAL A 93 -2.22 12.20 5.57
C VAL A 93 -0.70 12.26 5.57
N ASP A 94 -0.11 13.21 6.30
CA ASP A 94 1.34 13.23 6.49
C ASP A 94 1.81 12.00 7.24
N CYS A 95 2.99 11.49 6.90
CA CYS A 95 3.48 10.33 7.64
C CYS A 95 4.99 10.29 7.79
N THR A 96 5.44 9.73 8.92
CA THR A 96 6.83 9.34 9.16
C THR A 96 6.87 7.86 9.51
N LEU A 97 7.57 7.09 8.69
CA LEU A 97 7.77 5.66 8.90
C LEU A 97 9.23 5.40 9.28
N ASN A 98 9.43 4.74 10.40
CA ASN A 98 10.74 4.42 10.99
C ASN A 98 10.99 2.91 11.02
N GLY A 99 12.23 2.49 11.31
CA GLY A 99 12.57 1.07 11.44
C GLY A 99 12.81 0.37 10.10
N LEU A 100 13.11 1.10 9.02
CA LEU A 100 13.13 0.65 7.63
C LEU A 100 14.52 0.24 7.13
N HIS A 101 15.46 -0.08 8.01
CA HIS A 101 16.86 -0.36 7.65
C HIS A 101 17.03 -1.52 6.65
N THR A 102 16.12 -2.50 6.65
CA THR A 102 16.17 -3.66 5.73
C THR A 102 15.70 -3.33 4.33
N LEU A 103 14.97 -2.23 4.10
CA LEU A 103 14.40 -1.89 2.80
C LEU A 103 15.45 -1.47 1.75
N LYS A 104 16.66 -1.12 2.18
CA LYS A 104 17.76 -0.75 1.27
C LYS A 104 18.43 -1.94 0.57
N ILE A 105 18.26 -3.14 1.11
CA ILE A 105 18.92 -4.37 0.64
C ILE A 105 17.92 -5.41 0.15
N LYS A 106 16.80 -4.97 -0.42
CA LYS A 106 15.78 -5.81 -1.04
C LYS A 106 16.04 -5.91 -2.56
N GLU A 107 15.00 -6.12 -3.38
CA GLU A 107 15.09 -6.18 -4.84
C GLU A 107 15.64 -4.86 -5.44
N THR A 108 15.39 -3.75 -4.76
CA THR A 108 15.94 -2.41 -5.02
C THR A 108 16.17 -1.69 -3.69
N ASP A 109 16.81 -0.52 -3.67
CA ASP A 109 16.70 0.40 -2.54
C ASP A 109 15.28 0.99 -2.54
N ARG A 110 14.37 0.34 -1.78
CA ARG A 110 12.95 0.68 -1.74
C ARG A 110 12.70 2.09 -1.23
N LEU A 111 13.57 2.65 -0.38
CA LEU A 111 13.41 4.01 0.12
C LEU A 111 13.67 5.03 -0.99
N ILE A 112 14.71 4.83 -1.79
CA ILE A 112 15.00 5.67 -2.96
C ILE A 112 13.89 5.52 -4.01
N ALA A 113 13.47 4.30 -4.32
CA ALA A 113 12.40 4.05 -5.27
C ALA A 113 11.10 4.75 -4.85
N LEU A 114 10.67 4.59 -3.57
CA LEU A 114 9.48 5.26 -3.04
C LEU A 114 9.59 6.78 -3.16
N LYS A 115 10.73 7.36 -2.74
CA LYS A 115 10.95 8.80 -2.84
C LYS A 115 10.75 9.28 -4.28
N ASN A 116 11.46 8.66 -5.23
CA ASN A 116 11.42 9.07 -6.63
C ASN A 116 10.00 8.99 -7.23
N GLU A 117 9.23 7.94 -6.86
CA GLU A 117 7.89 7.77 -7.41
C GLU A 117 6.86 8.67 -6.72
N ILE A 118 6.96 8.86 -5.41
CA ILE A 118 6.04 9.75 -4.66
C ILE A 118 6.23 11.21 -5.07
N GLU A 119 7.46 11.68 -5.31
CA GLU A 119 7.74 13.06 -5.75
C GLU A 119 7.06 13.41 -7.09
N LYS A 120 6.65 12.42 -7.88
CA LYS A 120 5.90 12.65 -9.13
C LYS A 120 4.46 13.12 -8.90
N PHE A 121 3.90 12.96 -7.68
CA PHE A 121 2.49 13.24 -7.34
C PHE A 121 2.23 14.65 -6.80
N ASN A 122 3.16 15.58 -6.91
CA ASN A 122 2.99 16.97 -6.45
C ASN A 122 2.81 17.03 -4.91
N VAL A 123 3.68 16.38 -4.18
CA VAL A 123 3.73 16.43 -2.72
C VAL A 123 4.58 17.58 -2.23
N ASP A 124 4.35 18.08 -1.01
CA ASP A 124 5.14 19.18 -0.45
C ASP A 124 6.57 18.72 -0.14
N LYS A 125 6.72 17.47 0.36
CA LYS A 125 8.04 16.96 0.73
C LYS A 125 8.08 15.45 0.82
N VAL A 126 9.19 14.84 0.35
CA VAL A 126 9.57 13.47 0.67
C VAL A 126 11.03 13.43 1.12
N GLU A 127 11.27 13.01 2.34
CA GLU A 127 12.61 12.83 2.89
C GLU A 127 12.87 11.39 3.28
N ILE A 128 14.09 10.94 3.00
CA ILE A 128 14.57 9.63 3.42
C ILE A 128 15.84 9.74 4.25
N THR A 129 15.99 8.84 5.21
CA THR A 129 17.22 8.64 5.97
C THR A 129 17.77 7.23 5.73
N LYS A 130 18.67 6.78 6.57
CA LYS A 130 19.16 5.38 6.51
C LYS A 130 18.06 4.36 6.85
N ASN A 131 17.05 4.74 7.64
CA ASN A 131 16.06 3.83 8.19
C ASN A 131 14.65 4.41 8.32
N SER A 132 14.38 5.53 7.66
CA SER A 132 13.05 6.17 7.68
C SER A 132 12.71 6.83 6.37
N ILE A 133 11.41 7.06 6.17
CA ILE A 133 10.84 7.92 5.13
C ILE A 133 9.77 8.81 5.74
N THR A 134 9.77 10.09 5.35
CA THR A 134 8.79 11.09 5.76
C THR A 134 8.13 11.67 4.53
N LEU A 135 6.79 11.78 4.56
CA LEU A 135 5.94 12.38 3.54
C LEU A 135 5.17 13.53 4.17
N GLU A 136 5.27 14.71 3.57
CA GLU A 136 4.38 15.84 3.79
C GLU A 136 3.53 16.02 2.53
N ASN A 137 2.22 15.85 2.66
CA ASN A 137 1.29 15.82 1.55
C ASN A 137 0.87 17.22 1.12
N ASN A 138 0.55 17.32 -0.17
CA ASN A 138 -0.24 18.41 -0.74
C ASN A 138 -1.70 17.92 -0.95
N SER A 139 -2.65 18.84 -1.02
CA SER A 139 -4.08 18.50 -1.18
C SER A 139 -4.44 17.95 -2.56
N ASP A 140 -3.61 18.18 -3.59
CA ASP A 140 -3.93 17.87 -4.98
C ASP A 140 -2.96 16.83 -5.56
N LEU A 141 -3.41 15.59 -5.73
CA LEU A 141 -2.64 14.56 -6.42
C LEU A 141 -2.55 14.85 -7.91
N LYS A 142 -1.34 14.76 -8.46
CA LYS A 142 -1.11 14.84 -9.91
C LYS A 142 -1.69 13.62 -10.61
N HIS A 143 -2.36 13.85 -11.75
CA HIS A 143 -2.93 12.82 -12.60
C HIS A 143 -1.93 12.25 -13.61
N GLU A 144 -2.22 11.04 -14.12
CA GLU A 144 -1.47 10.37 -15.20
C GLU A 144 0.03 10.19 -14.90
N VAL A 145 0.34 9.85 -13.66
CA VAL A 145 1.73 9.58 -13.25
C VAL A 145 2.16 8.20 -13.75
N ILE A 146 3.38 8.15 -14.30
CA ILE A 146 4.03 6.90 -14.72
C ILE A 146 4.89 6.40 -13.56
N ILE A 147 4.59 5.20 -13.08
CA ILE A 147 5.28 4.53 -11.99
C ILE A 147 6.30 3.55 -12.56
N GLU A 148 7.56 3.72 -12.18
CA GLU A 148 8.62 2.75 -12.42
C GLU A 148 8.63 1.72 -11.30
N THR A 149 8.73 0.45 -11.66
CA THR A 149 8.65 -0.64 -10.68
C THR A 149 10.00 -1.06 -10.13
N TYR A 150 11.10 -0.63 -10.74
CA TYR A 150 12.47 -0.98 -10.31
C TYR A 150 12.67 -2.50 -10.19
N ASN A 151 11.97 -3.28 -11.01
CA ASN A 151 11.95 -4.73 -10.96
C ASN A 151 11.48 -5.31 -9.59
N ASP A 152 10.75 -4.51 -8.80
CA ASP A 152 10.21 -4.85 -7.48
C ASP A 152 8.68 -4.93 -7.54
N HIS A 153 8.15 -6.12 -7.25
CA HIS A 153 6.71 -6.40 -7.26
C HIS A 153 5.93 -5.54 -6.28
N ARG A 154 6.53 -5.16 -5.13
CA ARG A 154 5.87 -4.32 -4.14
C ARG A 154 5.68 -2.89 -4.62
N MET A 155 6.57 -2.38 -5.49
CA MET A 155 6.38 -1.06 -6.12
C MET A 155 5.11 -1.07 -6.98
N ALA A 156 4.95 -2.06 -7.85
CA ALA A 156 3.74 -2.18 -8.66
C ALA A 156 2.48 -2.30 -7.80
N MET A 157 2.49 -3.22 -6.82
CA MET A 157 1.29 -3.55 -6.04
C MET A 157 0.90 -2.48 -5.03
N SER A 158 1.86 -1.75 -4.44
CA SER A 158 1.55 -0.68 -3.48
C SER A 158 0.99 0.58 -4.15
N PHE A 159 1.42 0.91 -5.38
CA PHE A 159 0.89 2.06 -6.12
C PHE A 159 -0.45 1.79 -6.80
N ALA A 160 -0.75 0.54 -7.18
CA ALA A 160 -1.98 0.19 -7.88
C ALA A 160 -3.27 0.73 -7.21
N PRO A 161 -3.44 0.71 -5.87
CA PRO A 161 -4.62 1.27 -5.20
C PRO A 161 -4.87 2.76 -5.45
N LEU A 162 -3.84 3.57 -5.77
CA LEU A 162 -4.03 5.00 -6.09
C LEU A 162 -4.89 5.22 -7.33
N SER A 163 -5.02 4.22 -8.22
CA SER A 163 -5.89 4.31 -9.38
C SER A 163 -7.37 4.48 -9.05
N LEU A 164 -7.78 4.28 -7.78
CA LEU A 164 -9.12 4.66 -7.29
C LEU A 164 -9.33 6.17 -7.23
N LEU A 165 -8.26 6.94 -7.16
CA LEU A 165 -8.30 8.40 -7.00
C LEU A 165 -7.88 9.13 -8.28
N VAL A 166 -6.81 8.66 -8.93
CA VAL A 166 -6.24 9.28 -10.14
C VAL A 166 -5.76 8.19 -11.10
N PRO A 167 -5.90 8.37 -12.43
CA PRO A 167 -5.29 7.48 -13.40
C PRO A 167 -3.77 7.41 -13.23
N ILE A 168 -3.22 6.21 -13.22
CA ILE A 168 -1.77 5.96 -13.16
C ILE A 168 -1.37 4.95 -14.24
N ILE A 169 -0.13 4.99 -14.65
CA ILE A 169 0.48 4.01 -15.55
C ILE A 169 1.56 3.28 -14.77
N ILE A 170 1.57 1.95 -14.80
CA ILE A 170 2.60 1.14 -14.14
C ILE A 170 3.44 0.46 -15.22
N ASN A 171 4.73 0.78 -15.27
CA ASN A 171 5.69 0.13 -16.15
C ASN A 171 6.07 -1.26 -15.59
N ASP A 172 6.38 -2.20 -16.48
CA ASP A 172 6.76 -3.58 -16.15
C ASP A 172 5.79 -4.25 -15.14
N PRO A 173 4.46 -4.24 -15.41
CA PRO A 173 3.44 -4.72 -14.46
C PRO A 173 3.56 -6.23 -14.16
N GLU A 174 4.25 -7.00 -14.98
CA GLU A 174 4.50 -8.44 -14.81
C GLU A 174 5.39 -8.78 -13.61
N VAL A 175 6.12 -7.81 -13.05
CA VAL A 175 6.97 -8.02 -11.85
C VAL A 175 6.17 -8.57 -10.66
N VAL A 176 4.86 -8.35 -10.60
CA VAL A 176 3.97 -8.87 -9.55
C VAL A 176 3.96 -10.41 -9.51
N SER A 177 4.22 -11.08 -10.65
CA SER A 177 4.24 -12.54 -10.74
C SER A 177 5.31 -13.19 -9.86
N LYS A 178 6.31 -12.43 -9.39
CA LYS A 178 7.33 -12.90 -8.46
C LYS A 178 6.76 -13.32 -7.09
N SER A 179 5.62 -12.76 -6.69
CA SER A 179 5.00 -13.05 -5.39
C SER A 179 3.49 -13.21 -5.46
N TYR A 180 2.79 -12.56 -6.40
CA TYR A 180 1.34 -12.58 -6.50
C TYR A 180 0.88 -12.70 -7.96
N VAL A 181 0.86 -13.92 -8.47
CA VAL A 181 0.58 -14.21 -9.90
C VAL A 181 -0.78 -13.69 -10.38
N ASN A 182 -1.79 -13.72 -9.52
CA ASN A 182 -3.16 -13.32 -9.88
C ASN A 182 -3.50 -11.86 -9.51
N PHE A 183 -2.55 -11.05 -9.05
CA PHE A 183 -2.81 -9.71 -8.52
C PHE A 183 -3.70 -8.86 -9.43
N TRP A 184 -3.36 -8.75 -10.72
CA TRP A 184 -4.14 -7.94 -11.67
C TRP A 184 -5.55 -8.48 -11.90
N LYS A 185 -5.71 -9.81 -11.97
CA LYS A 185 -7.04 -10.45 -12.10
C LYS A 185 -7.91 -10.20 -10.87
N ASP A 186 -7.31 -10.25 -9.69
CA ASP A 186 -8.03 -9.98 -8.45
C ASP A 186 -8.47 -8.51 -8.38
N LEU A 187 -7.65 -7.56 -8.86
CA LEU A 187 -8.06 -6.16 -9.00
C LEU A 187 -9.19 -5.99 -10.01
N GLU A 188 -9.11 -6.64 -11.18
CA GLU A 188 -10.19 -6.62 -12.18
C GLU A 188 -11.51 -7.16 -11.58
N SER A 189 -11.45 -8.21 -10.74
CA SER A 189 -12.62 -8.76 -10.05
C SER A 189 -13.26 -7.79 -9.05
N LEU A 190 -12.46 -6.84 -8.52
CA LEU A 190 -12.94 -5.75 -7.68
C LEU A 190 -13.45 -4.54 -8.47
N GLY A 191 -13.42 -4.60 -9.81
CA GLY A 191 -13.93 -3.56 -10.68
C GLY A 191 -12.89 -2.54 -11.16
N PHE A 192 -11.60 -2.79 -10.96
CA PHE A 192 -10.55 -1.97 -11.56
C PHE A 192 -10.54 -2.15 -13.08
N ASN A 193 -10.48 -1.04 -13.81
CA ASN A 193 -10.32 -1.05 -15.25
C ASN A 193 -8.84 -1.00 -15.62
N ILE A 194 -8.29 -2.15 -16.03
CA ILE A 194 -6.87 -2.31 -16.35
C ILE A 194 -6.70 -2.39 -17.87
N LEU A 195 -5.97 -1.43 -18.43
CA LEU A 195 -5.70 -1.36 -19.87
C LEU A 195 -4.21 -1.62 -20.14
N LYS A 196 -3.92 -2.52 -21.10
CA LYS A 196 -2.56 -2.68 -21.59
C LYS A 196 -2.26 -1.62 -22.65
N ILE A 197 -1.23 -0.84 -22.42
CA ILE A 197 -0.72 0.15 -23.37
C ILE A 197 0.50 -0.48 -24.07
N ASN A 198 0.34 -0.79 -25.36
CA ASN A 198 1.48 -1.20 -26.18
C ASN A 198 2.31 0.06 -26.51
N ARG A 199 3.47 0.16 -25.93
CA ARG A 199 4.47 1.20 -26.26
C ARG A 199 5.54 0.64 -27.14
#